data_c48bb36319fcc9ff77d845022b2d8401
#
_entry.id   c48bb36319fcc9ff77d845022b2d8401
#
_cell.length_a   1.000
_cell.length_b   1.000
_cell.length_c   1.000
_cell.angle_alpha   90.00
_cell.angle_beta   90.00
_cell.angle_gamma   90.00
#
_symmetry.space_group_name_H-M   'P 1'
#
loop_
_entity.id
_entity.type
_entity.pdbx_description
1 polymer ?
#
loop_
_entity_poly.entity_id
_entity_poly.type
_entity_poly.pdbx_seq_one_letter_code
_entity_poly.pdbx_strand_id
1 'polypeptide(L)'
;MISRLMIKFIKRYALEIYTVLGMAFMVVTSFMNNLSTTQLFVVVFNFLFILHEWEENAYPGGFINLIASVLEKDVPEETKRASRIPTGILLITLTLLPFFFDRIPLFAVSIAVFGCFEGFVHIMGIKIFGLKKKYTPGMVTAELEAITGISLIVYLAVNHLAAWCDYVGGFFLFIALFVCMQKALTMMVGMQYRELPKLMMKQIRKMRSR
;
A
#
# COMPACT_ATOMS: atom_id res chain seq x y z
N MET A 1 -16.99 9.77 26.56
CA MET A 1 -15.68 10.45 26.70
C MET A 1 -14.54 9.55 26.27
N ILE A 2 -14.40 8.33 26.78
CA ILE A 2 -13.33 7.36 26.46
C ILE A 2 -13.25 7.03 24.97
N SER A 3 -14.37 6.79 24.30
CA SER A 3 -14.42 6.46 22.85
C SER A 3 -13.84 7.56 21.96
N ARG A 4 -14.11 8.84 22.27
CA ARG A 4 -13.55 9.98 21.52
C ARG A 4 -12.04 10.15 21.72
N LEU A 5 -11.55 9.88 22.94
CA LEU A 5 -10.11 9.91 23.24
C LEU A 5 -9.37 8.78 22.50
N MET A 6 -9.96 7.59 22.50
CA MET A 6 -9.40 6.42 21.79
C MET A 6 -9.33 6.66 20.26
N ILE A 7 -10.38 7.22 19.66
CA ILE A 7 -10.38 7.57 18.23
C ILE A 7 -9.29 8.61 17.91
N LYS A 8 -9.15 9.65 18.74
CA LYS A 8 -8.10 10.65 18.56
C LYS A 8 -6.69 10.03 18.68
N PHE A 9 -6.51 9.13 19.64
CA PHE A 9 -5.25 8.40 19.82
C PHE A 9 -4.91 7.56 18.59
N ILE A 10 -5.85 6.75 18.08
CA ILE A 10 -5.66 5.91 16.89
C ILE A 10 -5.32 6.78 15.67
N LYS A 11 -6.04 7.87 15.43
CA LYS A 11 -5.76 8.79 14.31
C LYS A 11 -4.37 9.42 14.41
N ARG A 12 -3.92 9.76 15.63
CA ARG A 12 -2.62 10.40 15.85
C ARG A 12 -1.45 9.44 15.66
N TYR A 13 -1.61 8.19 16.11
CA TYR A 13 -0.53 7.19 16.17
C TYR A 13 -0.76 6.02 15.21
N ALA A 14 -1.47 6.26 14.09
CA ALA A 14 -1.82 5.20 13.15
C ALA A 14 -0.58 4.50 12.56
N LEU A 15 0.49 5.24 12.25
CA LEU A 15 1.74 4.71 11.73
C LEU A 15 2.45 3.81 12.76
N GLU A 16 2.57 4.31 14.00
CA GLU A 16 3.22 3.59 15.09
C GLU A 16 2.44 2.32 15.47
N ILE A 17 1.10 2.41 15.50
CA ILE A 17 0.23 1.25 15.75
C ILE A 17 0.43 0.20 14.66
N TYR A 18 0.40 0.61 13.38
CA TYR A 18 0.66 -0.30 12.26
C TYR A 18 2.03 -0.95 12.38
N THR A 19 3.07 -0.16 12.69
CA THR A 19 4.44 -0.65 12.89
C THR A 19 4.50 -1.70 14.00
N VAL A 20 3.88 -1.42 15.16
CA VAL A 20 3.86 -2.36 16.30
C VAL A 20 3.15 -3.65 15.91
N LEU A 21 2.03 -3.59 15.21
CA LEU A 21 1.31 -4.78 14.74
C LEU A 21 2.13 -5.60 13.75
N GLY A 22 2.78 -4.94 12.78
CA GLY A 22 3.64 -5.61 11.80
C GLY A 22 4.90 -6.22 12.44
N MET A 23 5.53 -5.52 13.39
CA MET A 23 6.66 -6.08 14.14
C MET A 23 6.24 -7.24 15.02
N ALA A 24 5.08 -7.16 15.69
CA ALA A 24 4.54 -8.29 16.47
C ALA A 24 4.28 -9.50 15.58
N PHE A 25 3.73 -9.31 14.39
CA PHE A 25 3.56 -10.37 13.39
C PHE A 25 4.90 -11.02 13.05
N MET A 26 5.96 -10.24 12.77
CA MET A 26 7.29 -10.77 12.46
C MET A 26 7.90 -11.54 13.64
N VAL A 27 7.74 -11.04 14.86
CA VAL A 27 8.20 -11.76 16.07
C VAL A 27 7.46 -13.09 16.23
N VAL A 28 6.13 -13.10 16.07
CA VAL A 28 5.36 -14.35 16.16
C VAL A 28 5.79 -15.34 15.09
N THR A 29 5.96 -14.90 13.85
CA THR A 29 6.38 -15.77 12.73
C THR A 29 7.79 -16.30 12.89
N SER A 30 8.70 -15.60 13.59
CA SER A 30 10.06 -16.07 13.87
C SER A 30 10.11 -17.30 14.80
N PHE A 31 9.06 -17.55 15.58
CA PHE A 31 8.92 -18.76 16.41
C PHE A 31 8.22 -19.92 15.70
N MET A 32 7.73 -19.69 14.47
CA MET A 32 7.04 -20.73 13.70
C MET A 32 8.08 -21.57 12.95
N ASN A 33 8.09 -22.88 13.23
CA ASN A 33 8.86 -23.86 12.46
C ASN A 33 8.05 -24.23 11.20
N ASN A 34 8.69 -24.34 10.04
CA ASN A 34 8.06 -24.83 8.80
C ASN A 34 7.13 -23.80 8.09
N LEU A 35 7.53 -22.54 8.01
CA LEU A 35 6.87 -21.59 7.11
C LEU A 35 7.04 -22.02 5.65
N SER A 36 5.98 -21.97 4.87
CA SER A 36 6.06 -22.14 3.41
C SER A 36 6.85 -20.99 2.77
N THR A 37 7.41 -21.22 1.58
CA THR A 37 8.10 -20.15 0.83
C THR A 37 7.17 -18.97 0.57
N THR A 38 5.87 -19.21 0.29
CA THR A 38 4.87 -18.15 0.16
C THR A 38 4.75 -17.32 1.44
N GLN A 39 4.68 -17.98 2.61
CA GLN A 39 4.64 -17.29 3.90
C GLN A 39 5.91 -16.47 4.17
N LEU A 40 7.09 -16.96 3.75
CA LEU A 40 8.34 -16.19 3.86
C LEU A 40 8.30 -14.93 3.00
N PHE A 41 7.80 -15.01 1.75
CA PHE A 41 7.56 -13.81 0.93
C PHE A 41 6.63 -12.82 1.63
N VAL A 42 5.56 -13.30 2.26
CA VAL A 42 4.61 -12.43 2.99
C VAL A 42 5.27 -11.74 4.18
N VAL A 43 6.15 -12.42 4.92
CA VAL A 43 6.93 -11.82 6.02
C VAL A 43 7.87 -10.72 5.48
N VAL A 44 8.53 -10.96 4.33
CA VAL A 44 9.35 -9.94 3.66
C VAL A 44 8.49 -8.74 3.24
N PHE A 45 7.33 -8.97 2.62
CA PHE A 45 6.40 -7.88 2.28
C PHE A 45 5.96 -7.09 3.51
N ASN A 46 5.59 -7.74 4.61
CA ASN A 46 5.21 -7.05 5.85
C ASN A 46 6.33 -6.12 6.34
N PHE A 47 7.58 -6.58 6.28
CA PHE A 47 8.72 -5.73 6.65
C PHE A 47 8.88 -4.54 5.71
N LEU A 48 8.80 -4.77 4.39
CA LEU A 48 8.89 -3.70 3.39
C LEU A 48 7.74 -2.71 3.53
N PHE A 49 6.52 -3.14 3.79
CA PHE A 49 5.36 -2.28 4.04
C PHE A 49 5.58 -1.35 5.25
N ILE A 50 6.19 -1.86 6.34
CA ILE A 50 6.54 -1.01 7.47
C ILE A 50 7.52 0.08 7.03
N LEU A 51 8.58 -0.30 6.33
CA LEU A 51 9.59 0.65 5.85
C LEU A 51 9.00 1.65 4.87
N HIS A 52 8.11 1.20 3.97
CA HIS A 52 7.44 2.02 2.98
C HIS A 52 6.56 3.09 3.62
N GLU A 53 5.73 2.70 4.58
CA GLU A 53 4.90 3.65 5.33
C GLU A 53 5.76 4.70 6.06
N TRP A 54 6.93 4.32 6.60
CA TRP A 54 7.86 5.27 7.21
C TRP A 54 8.53 6.18 6.18
N GLU A 55 8.93 5.65 5.02
CA GLU A 55 9.53 6.44 3.93
C GLU A 55 8.54 7.46 3.37
N GLU A 56 7.27 7.07 3.17
CA GLU A 56 6.23 7.98 2.69
C GLU A 56 5.83 9.07 3.68
N ASN A 57 5.79 8.72 4.96
CA ASN A 57 5.10 9.54 5.95
C ASN A 57 6.03 10.25 6.95
N ALA A 58 7.30 9.82 7.09
CA ALA A 58 8.21 10.35 8.09
C ALA A 58 9.62 10.64 7.56
N TYR A 59 10.29 9.71 6.88
CA TYR A 59 11.71 9.81 6.53
C TYR A 59 11.99 9.37 5.08
N PRO A 60 12.01 10.26 4.08
CA PRO A 60 11.91 11.72 4.19
C PRO A 60 10.50 12.26 4.38
N GLY A 61 9.47 11.43 4.15
CA GLY A 61 8.07 11.83 4.26
C GLY A 61 7.61 12.76 3.14
N GLY A 62 6.31 13.12 3.19
CA GLY A 62 5.75 14.12 2.29
C GLY A 62 4.94 13.57 1.11
N PHE A 63 4.81 12.26 0.94
CA PHE A 63 4.01 11.69 -0.15
C PHE A 63 2.55 12.16 -0.09
N ILE A 64 1.95 12.18 1.09
CA ILE A 64 0.58 12.67 1.28
C ILE A 64 0.42 14.13 0.85
N ASN A 65 1.45 14.96 0.96
CA ASN A 65 1.42 16.34 0.50
C ASN A 65 1.43 16.44 -1.03
N LEU A 66 2.12 15.50 -1.72
CA LEU A 66 2.06 15.39 -3.18
C LEU A 66 0.63 15.03 -3.63
N ILE A 67 0.01 14.05 -2.99
CA ILE A 67 -1.38 13.67 -3.28
C ILE A 67 -2.33 14.83 -2.98
N ALA A 68 -2.20 15.51 -1.83
CA ALA A 68 -3.03 16.66 -1.47
C ALA A 68 -2.92 17.80 -2.49
N SER A 69 -1.73 18.02 -3.08
CA SER A 69 -1.54 19.03 -4.13
C SER A 69 -2.35 18.77 -5.40
N VAL A 70 -2.63 17.49 -5.72
CA VAL A 70 -3.48 17.10 -6.86
C VAL A 70 -4.96 17.33 -6.57
N LEU A 71 -5.35 17.18 -5.29
CA LEU A 71 -6.74 17.32 -4.88
C LEU A 71 -7.24 18.77 -4.93
N GLU A 72 -6.35 19.74 -5.13
CA GLU A 72 -6.66 21.20 -5.15
C GLU A 72 -7.44 21.62 -3.87
N LYS A 73 -7.22 20.92 -2.76
CA LYS A 73 -7.86 21.15 -1.46
C LYS A 73 -6.80 21.26 -0.36
N ASP A 74 -7.06 22.14 0.59
CA ASP A 74 -6.29 22.12 1.83
C ASP A 74 -6.78 20.97 2.71
N VAL A 75 -5.89 19.99 2.94
CA VAL A 75 -6.17 18.81 3.74
C VAL A 75 -5.57 19.02 5.12
N PRO A 76 -6.40 19.08 6.20
CA PRO A 76 -5.90 19.26 7.56
C PRO A 76 -4.91 18.17 7.97
N GLU A 77 -3.90 18.52 8.76
CA GLU A 77 -2.87 17.59 9.23
C GLU A 77 -3.46 16.37 10.00
N GLU A 78 -4.54 16.58 10.75
CA GLU A 78 -5.25 15.47 11.42
C GLU A 78 -5.81 14.48 10.39
N THR A 79 -6.35 14.97 9.28
CA THR A 79 -6.87 14.12 8.18
C THR A 79 -5.74 13.39 7.46
N LYS A 80 -4.62 14.06 7.21
CA LYS A 80 -3.42 13.43 6.62
C LYS A 80 -2.89 12.29 7.50
N ARG A 81 -2.85 12.49 8.81
CA ARG A 81 -2.46 11.41 9.76
C ARG A 81 -3.47 10.27 9.77
N ALA A 82 -4.76 10.60 9.79
CA ALA A 82 -5.81 9.61 9.81
C ALA A 82 -5.92 8.80 8.51
N SER A 83 -5.44 9.31 7.35
CA SER A 83 -5.43 8.59 6.08
C SER A 83 -4.58 7.31 6.11
N ARG A 84 -3.64 7.20 7.06
CA ARG A 84 -2.85 5.98 7.29
C ARG A 84 -3.68 4.80 7.82
N ILE A 85 -4.90 5.06 8.34
CA ILE A 85 -5.76 3.99 8.84
C ILE A 85 -6.28 3.11 7.70
N PRO A 86 -6.93 3.64 6.63
CA PRO A 86 -7.34 2.82 5.49
C PRO A 86 -6.17 2.11 4.81
N THR A 87 -5.02 2.79 4.66
CA THR A 87 -3.81 2.18 4.10
C THR A 87 -3.31 1.04 4.98
N GLY A 88 -3.16 1.25 6.28
CA GLY A 88 -2.75 0.19 7.22
C GLY A 88 -3.71 -1.01 7.23
N ILE A 89 -5.02 -0.78 7.12
CA ILE A 89 -6.02 -1.87 7.00
C ILE A 89 -5.79 -2.66 5.70
N LEU A 90 -5.54 -2.00 4.57
CA LEU A 90 -5.20 -2.65 3.31
C LEU A 90 -3.95 -3.51 3.46
N LEU A 91 -2.86 -2.97 4.00
CA LEU A 91 -1.58 -3.67 4.15
C LEU A 91 -1.68 -4.86 5.11
N ILE A 92 -2.40 -4.72 6.24
CA ILE A 92 -2.69 -5.83 7.15
C ILE A 92 -3.50 -6.91 6.42
N THR A 93 -4.50 -6.55 5.66
CA THR A 93 -5.33 -7.50 4.90
C THR A 93 -4.49 -8.25 3.87
N LEU A 94 -3.66 -7.54 3.09
CA LEU A 94 -2.75 -8.12 2.09
C LEU A 94 -1.65 -8.99 2.74
N THR A 95 -1.32 -8.77 4.00
CA THR A 95 -0.38 -9.62 4.76
C THR A 95 -1.07 -10.87 5.31
N LEU A 96 -2.20 -10.69 6.02
CA LEU A 96 -2.83 -11.79 6.75
C LEU A 96 -3.51 -12.80 5.82
N LEU A 97 -4.15 -12.36 4.72
CA LEU A 97 -4.82 -13.28 3.80
C LEU A 97 -3.85 -14.31 3.20
N PRO A 98 -2.76 -13.93 2.51
CA PRO A 98 -1.85 -14.91 1.95
C PRO A 98 -1.02 -15.66 3.02
N PHE A 99 -0.88 -15.13 4.23
CA PHE A 99 -0.18 -15.83 5.30
C PHE A 99 -1.00 -16.99 5.87
N PHE A 100 -2.27 -16.74 6.20
CA PHE A 100 -3.14 -17.78 6.78
C PHE A 100 -3.77 -18.71 5.74
N PHE A 101 -3.87 -18.25 4.51
CA PHE A 101 -4.43 -19.02 3.39
C PHE A 101 -3.39 -19.25 2.29
N ASP A 102 -2.17 -19.63 2.67
CA ASP A 102 -1.02 -19.81 1.77
C ASP A 102 -1.23 -20.89 0.70
N ARG A 103 -2.20 -21.79 0.91
CA ARG A 103 -2.64 -22.81 -0.05
C ARG A 103 -3.61 -22.28 -1.11
N ILE A 104 -4.04 -21.01 -1.00
CA ILE A 104 -4.89 -20.33 -1.99
C ILE A 104 -4.04 -19.29 -2.71
N PRO A 105 -3.45 -19.65 -3.88
CA PRO A 105 -2.45 -18.81 -4.56
C PRO A 105 -2.96 -17.41 -4.93
N LEU A 106 -4.26 -17.27 -5.13
CA LEU A 106 -4.94 -16.01 -5.43
C LEU A 106 -4.55 -14.90 -4.43
N PHE A 107 -4.44 -15.21 -3.13
CA PHE A 107 -4.05 -14.23 -2.12
C PHE A 107 -2.57 -13.84 -2.24
N ALA A 108 -1.69 -14.81 -2.55
CA ALA A 108 -0.28 -14.52 -2.80
C ALA A 108 -0.10 -13.68 -4.08
N VAL A 109 -0.89 -13.93 -5.11
CA VAL A 109 -0.90 -13.09 -6.32
C VAL A 109 -1.36 -11.68 -5.99
N SER A 110 -2.37 -11.49 -5.13
CA SER A 110 -2.89 -10.15 -4.82
C SER A 110 -1.85 -9.25 -4.14
N ILE A 111 -1.07 -9.77 -3.19
CA ILE A 111 0.02 -9.01 -2.54
C ILE A 111 1.17 -8.74 -3.53
N ALA A 112 1.51 -9.71 -4.40
CA ALA A 112 2.54 -9.54 -5.40
C ALA A 112 2.19 -8.46 -6.42
N VAL A 113 0.93 -8.44 -6.90
CA VAL A 113 0.42 -7.39 -7.80
C VAL A 113 0.43 -6.03 -7.12
N PHE A 114 0.07 -5.95 -5.83
CA PHE A 114 0.16 -4.72 -5.06
C PHE A 114 1.59 -4.18 -5.04
N GLY A 115 2.60 -4.99 -4.70
CA GLY A 115 3.99 -4.55 -4.71
C GLY A 115 4.46 -4.05 -6.08
N CYS A 116 4.11 -4.75 -7.17
CA CYS A 116 4.39 -4.28 -8.53
C CYS A 116 3.70 -2.95 -8.84
N PHE A 117 2.48 -2.76 -8.36
CA PHE A 117 1.71 -1.53 -8.53
C PHE A 117 2.34 -0.36 -7.78
N GLU A 118 2.82 -0.53 -6.55
CA GLU A 118 3.48 0.51 -5.76
C GLU A 118 4.74 1.01 -6.47
N GLY A 119 5.65 0.11 -6.92
CA GLY A 119 6.80 0.53 -7.71
C GLY A 119 6.42 1.31 -8.97
N PHE A 120 5.39 0.85 -9.70
CA PHE A 120 4.89 1.56 -10.88
C PHE A 120 4.35 2.96 -10.54
N VAL A 121 3.56 3.10 -9.47
CA VAL A 121 2.96 4.38 -9.04
C VAL A 121 4.03 5.38 -8.63
N HIS A 122 5.08 4.96 -7.91
CA HIS A 122 6.16 5.84 -7.49
C HIS A 122 7.00 6.33 -8.67
N ILE A 123 7.32 5.48 -9.65
CA ILE A 123 8.00 5.88 -10.89
C ILE A 123 7.12 6.86 -11.68
N MET A 124 5.85 6.55 -11.87
CA MET A 124 4.90 7.43 -12.57
C MET A 124 4.69 8.74 -11.84
N GLY A 125 4.74 8.73 -10.50
CA GLY A 125 4.61 9.90 -9.64
C GLY A 125 5.64 10.99 -9.96
N ILE A 126 6.88 10.61 -10.33
CA ILE A 126 7.90 11.57 -10.75
C ILE A 126 7.38 12.47 -11.89
N LYS A 127 6.72 11.85 -12.88
CA LYS A 127 6.14 12.56 -14.03
C LYS A 127 4.86 13.29 -13.65
N ILE A 128 3.96 12.63 -12.92
CA ILE A 128 2.64 13.18 -12.56
C ILE A 128 2.78 14.43 -11.69
N PHE A 129 3.72 14.44 -10.76
CA PHE A 129 3.97 15.59 -9.87
C PHE A 129 4.99 16.57 -10.42
N GLY A 130 5.63 16.27 -11.57
CA GLY A 130 6.64 17.14 -12.19
C GLY A 130 7.86 17.38 -11.31
N LEU A 131 8.32 16.35 -10.62
CA LEU A 131 9.40 16.45 -9.65
C LEU A 131 10.75 16.66 -10.37
N LYS A 132 11.48 17.71 -9.99
CA LYS A 132 12.83 17.97 -10.49
C LYS A 132 13.82 16.90 -10.02
N LYS A 133 13.68 16.45 -8.78
CA LYS A 133 14.37 15.26 -8.26
C LYS A 133 13.62 14.02 -8.77
N LYS A 134 14.35 13.07 -9.36
CA LYS A 134 13.78 11.80 -9.87
C LYS A 134 13.48 10.85 -8.70
N TYR A 135 12.71 11.32 -7.73
CA TYR A 135 12.41 10.59 -6.50
C TYR A 135 11.05 11.07 -5.94
N THR A 136 10.22 10.11 -5.54
CA THR A 136 9.02 10.31 -4.72
C THR A 136 9.24 9.69 -3.33
N PRO A 137 8.77 10.30 -2.22
CA PRO A 137 8.83 9.63 -0.91
C PRO A 137 8.15 8.26 -0.98
N GLY A 138 8.79 7.22 -0.46
CA GLY A 138 8.33 5.82 -0.59
C GLY A 138 8.95 5.07 -1.77
N MET A 139 9.64 5.74 -2.69
CA MET A 139 10.10 5.13 -3.95
C MET A 139 11.08 3.98 -3.75
N VAL A 140 12.03 4.10 -2.81
CA VAL A 140 13.07 3.07 -2.62
C VAL A 140 12.43 1.77 -2.12
N THR A 141 11.56 1.86 -1.14
CA THR A 141 10.87 0.70 -0.59
C THR A 141 9.84 0.13 -1.55
N ALA A 142 9.12 0.98 -2.32
CA ALA A 142 8.21 0.54 -3.39
C ALA A 142 8.92 -0.26 -4.49
N GLU A 143 10.14 0.12 -4.88
CA GLU A 143 10.96 -0.67 -5.82
C GLU A 143 11.33 -2.03 -5.24
N LEU A 144 11.66 -2.11 -3.94
CA LEU A 144 11.93 -3.39 -3.27
C LEU A 144 10.66 -4.25 -3.18
N GLU A 145 9.50 -3.65 -2.95
CA GLU A 145 8.21 -4.34 -3.00
C GLU A 145 7.92 -4.88 -4.40
N ALA A 146 8.19 -4.08 -5.45
CA ALA A 146 8.01 -4.52 -6.83
C ALA A 146 8.94 -5.71 -7.19
N ILE A 147 10.20 -5.65 -6.79
CA ILE A 147 11.14 -6.77 -6.97
C ILE A 147 10.65 -8.02 -6.24
N THR A 148 10.19 -7.87 -4.99
CA THR A 148 9.65 -8.96 -4.20
C THR A 148 8.37 -9.53 -4.84
N GLY A 149 7.48 -8.66 -5.37
CA GLY A 149 6.27 -9.05 -6.08
C GLY A 149 6.54 -9.84 -7.35
N ILE A 150 7.46 -9.35 -8.19
CA ILE A 150 7.91 -10.07 -9.39
C ILE A 150 8.48 -11.42 -9.00
N SER A 151 9.34 -11.46 -7.97
CA SER A 151 9.97 -12.70 -7.50
C SER A 151 8.93 -13.72 -7.02
N LEU A 152 7.89 -13.27 -6.29
CA LEU A 152 6.79 -14.14 -5.86
C LEU A 152 5.97 -14.65 -7.04
N ILE A 153 5.64 -13.81 -8.03
CA ILE A 153 4.94 -14.23 -9.25
C ILE A 153 5.75 -15.29 -10.01
N VAL A 154 7.05 -15.06 -10.17
CA VAL A 154 7.96 -16.03 -10.83
C VAL A 154 8.02 -17.33 -10.03
N TYR A 155 8.14 -17.25 -8.70
CA TYR A 155 8.13 -18.44 -7.84
C TYR A 155 6.86 -19.28 -8.01
N LEU A 156 5.70 -18.64 -7.98
CA LEU A 156 4.41 -19.32 -8.16
C LEU A 156 4.30 -19.97 -9.55
N ALA A 157 4.77 -19.29 -10.60
CA ALA A 157 4.70 -19.77 -11.97
C ALA A 157 5.66 -20.94 -12.22
N VAL A 158 6.92 -20.82 -11.81
CA VAL A 158 7.96 -21.86 -12.05
C VAL A 158 7.64 -23.15 -11.28
N ASN A 159 7.09 -23.03 -10.07
CA ASN A 159 6.70 -24.19 -9.27
C ASN A 159 5.28 -24.68 -9.53
N HIS A 160 4.58 -24.15 -10.55
CA HIS A 160 3.20 -24.53 -10.90
C HIS A 160 2.22 -24.45 -9.72
N LEU A 161 2.42 -23.48 -8.80
CA LEU A 161 1.62 -23.35 -7.58
C LEU A 161 0.32 -22.56 -7.81
N ALA A 162 0.21 -21.82 -8.93
CA ALA A 162 -0.94 -20.99 -9.25
C ALA A 162 -1.48 -21.34 -10.64
N ALA A 163 -2.78 -21.50 -10.78
CA ALA A 163 -3.46 -21.62 -12.04
C ALA A 163 -3.74 -20.24 -12.66
N TRP A 164 -4.08 -20.18 -13.94
CA TRP A 164 -4.42 -18.91 -14.60
C TRP A 164 -5.53 -18.13 -13.89
N CYS A 165 -6.54 -18.82 -13.37
CA CYS A 165 -7.62 -18.19 -12.61
C CYS A 165 -7.13 -17.51 -11.32
N ASP A 166 -6.06 -17.99 -10.69
CA ASP A 166 -5.48 -17.36 -9.48
C ASP A 166 -4.81 -16.03 -9.82
N TYR A 167 -4.13 -15.92 -10.98
CA TYR A 167 -3.54 -14.65 -11.43
C TYR A 167 -4.62 -13.62 -11.73
N VAL A 168 -5.68 -14.02 -12.45
CA VAL A 168 -6.81 -13.14 -12.75
C VAL A 168 -7.55 -12.76 -11.47
N GLY A 169 -7.86 -13.74 -10.63
CA GLY A 169 -8.57 -13.53 -9.37
C GLY A 169 -7.78 -12.64 -8.40
N GLY A 170 -6.47 -12.89 -8.26
CA GLY A 170 -5.59 -12.09 -7.39
C GLY A 170 -5.47 -10.65 -7.85
N PHE A 171 -5.39 -10.40 -9.16
CA PHE A 171 -5.43 -9.06 -9.72
C PHE A 171 -6.75 -8.34 -9.36
N PHE A 172 -7.89 -8.98 -9.58
CA PHE A 172 -9.18 -8.38 -9.26
C PHE A 172 -9.41 -8.21 -7.75
N LEU A 173 -8.91 -9.12 -6.92
CA LEU A 173 -8.94 -8.96 -5.47
C LEU A 173 -8.14 -7.73 -5.04
N PHE A 174 -6.91 -7.57 -5.54
CA PHE A 174 -6.10 -6.37 -5.30
C PHE A 174 -6.88 -5.11 -5.71
N ILE A 175 -7.43 -5.06 -6.93
CA ILE A 175 -8.19 -3.88 -7.39
C ILE A 175 -9.38 -3.60 -6.47
N ALA A 176 -10.13 -4.61 -6.04
CA ALA A 176 -11.26 -4.42 -5.14
C ALA A 176 -10.84 -3.83 -3.79
N LEU A 177 -9.79 -4.38 -3.17
CA LEU A 177 -9.25 -3.88 -1.89
C LEU A 177 -8.71 -2.45 -2.03
N PHE A 178 -7.95 -2.18 -3.10
CA PHE A 178 -7.41 -0.86 -3.39
C PHE A 178 -8.52 0.18 -3.62
N VAL A 179 -9.55 -0.14 -4.38
CA VAL A 179 -10.71 0.74 -4.60
C VAL A 179 -11.44 1.00 -3.29
N CYS A 180 -11.61 0.00 -2.43
CA CYS A 180 -12.20 0.18 -1.09
C CYS A 180 -11.38 1.17 -0.25
N MET A 181 -10.06 1.02 -0.23
CA MET A 181 -9.14 1.93 0.47
C MET A 181 -9.21 3.34 -0.11
N GLN A 182 -9.13 3.50 -1.44
CA GLN A 182 -9.23 4.80 -2.11
C GLN A 182 -10.58 5.49 -1.86
N LYS A 183 -11.67 4.73 -1.83
CA LYS A 183 -12.99 5.26 -1.47
C LYS A 183 -13.03 5.77 -0.03
N ALA A 184 -12.44 5.04 0.91
CA ALA A 184 -12.33 5.49 2.29
C ALA A 184 -11.52 6.79 2.40
N LEU A 185 -10.37 6.88 1.71
CA LEU A 185 -9.53 8.08 1.66
C LEU A 185 -10.27 9.29 1.09
N THR A 186 -10.97 9.13 -0.05
CA THR A 186 -11.72 10.24 -0.66
C THR A 186 -12.85 10.73 0.24
N MET A 187 -13.54 9.82 0.94
CA MET A 187 -14.57 10.18 1.93
C MET A 187 -13.99 10.99 3.10
N MET A 188 -12.77 10.69 3.56
CA MET A 188 -12.12 11.43 4.65
C MET A 188 -11.80 12.88 4.28
N VAL A 189 -11.55 13.17 3.01
CA VAL A 189 -11.32 14.53 2.50
C VAL A 189 -12.59 15.20 1.95
N GLY A 190 -13.76 14.60 2.20
CA GLY A 190 -15.05 15.14 1.76
C GLY A 190 -15.21 15.17 0.24
N MET A 191 -14.65 14.18 -0.47
CA MET A 191 -14.76 14.02 -1.92
C MET A 191 -15.55 12.77 -2.29
N GLN A 192 -16.21 12.82 -3.46
CA GLN A 192 -16.75 11.62 -4.06
C GLN A 192 -15.64 10.87 -4.80
N TYR A 193 -15.56 9.56 -4.65
CA TYR A 193 -14.53 8.72 -5.31
C TYR A 193 -14.44 8.94 -6.83
N ARG A 194 -15.59 9.18 -7.51
CA ARG A 194 -15.66 9.46 -8.95
C ARG A 194 -14.96 10.75 -9.39
N GLU A 195 -14.62 11.64 -8.46
CA GLU A 195 -13.90 12.89 -8.75
C GLU A 195 -12.39 12.65 -8.89
N LEU A 196 -11.86 11.67 -8.15
CA LEU A 196 -10.43 11.36 -8.11
C LEU A 196 -9.83 11.08 -9.50
N PRO A 197 -10.40 10.19 -10.35
CA PRO A 197 -9.86 9.96 -11.69
C PRO A 197 -9.86 11.22 -12.58
N LYS A 198 -10.86 12.10 -12.43
CA LYS A 198 -10.93 13.35 -13.19
C LYS A 198 -9.80 14.31 -12.80
N LEU A 199 -9.51 14.44 -11.51
CA LEU A 199 -8.41 15.27 -11.01
C LEU A 199 -7.06 14.72 -11.46
N MET A 200 -6.85 13.42 -11.37
CA MET A 200 -5.63 12.77 -11.85
C MET A 200 -5.43 12.99 -13.36
N MET A 201 -6.47 12.83 -14.18
CA MET A 201 -6.39 13.11 -15.62
C MET A 201 -6.11 14.57 -15.92
N LYS A 202 -6.70 15.52 -15.16
CA LYS A 202 -6.42 16.96 -15.28
C LYS A 202 -4.94 17.23 -15.01
N GLN A 203 -4.38 16.65 -13.96
CA GLN A 203 -2.96 16.78 -13.62
C GLN A 203 -2.05 16.21 -14.71
N ILE A 204 -2.33 15.02 -15.23
CA ILE A 204 -1.57 14.40 -16.32
C ILE A 204 -1.60 15.29 -17.60
N ARG A 205 -2.75 15.86 -17.95
CA ARG A 205 -2.86 16.79 -19.10
C ARG A 205 -2.03 18.04 -18.89
N LYS A 206 -2.08 18.65 -17.70
CA LYS A 206 -1.28 19.82 -17.33
C LYS A 206 0.23 19.58 -17.46
N MET A 207 0.67 18.34 -17.16
CA MET A 207 2.08 17.99 -17.29
C MET A 207 2.52 17.75 -18.74
N ARG A 208 1.61 17.27 -19.61
CA ARG A 208 1.90 17.09 -21.04
C ARG A 208 1.97 18.40 -21.84
N SER A 209 1.42 19.49 -21.31
CA SER A 209 1.42 20.82 -21.93
C SER A 209 2.61 21.69 -21.49
N ARG A 210 3.49 21.19 -20.66
CA ARG A 210 4.76 21.80 -20.24
C ARG A 210 5.95 21.17 -20.95
#